data_3096d85a76747a336988e23b6ffca933
#
_entry.id   3096d85a76747a336988e23b6ffca933
#
_cell.length_a   1.000
_cell.length_b   1.000
_cell.length_c   1.000
_cell.angle_alpha   90.00
_cell.angle_beta   90.00
_cell.angle_gamma   90.00
#
_symmetry.space_group_name_H-M   'P 1'
#
loop_
_entity.id
_entity.type
_entity.pdbx_description
1 polymer ?
#
loop_
_entity_poly.entity_id
_entity_poly.type
_entity_poly.pdbx_seq_one_letter_code
_entity_poly.pdbx_strand_id
1 'polypeptide(L)'
;ASVAYQKYICQRLSLNTEISGYLMYIDNWILWLPKDGNQWVWTPQNHRNVRSEGVELYGKLTYEIRDLKVNVSGNYSWSQSRTRKKQHEDDGSYMKQIPYVPHFKWNIRMAADYRGVFFSWQVTYIGRRFITTDQEYATDPYSVHNLLAGYRYKFHNGTSLTPQVRVDNLMDTYYESTQYYPMPLRNCLFSLMFEF
;
A
#
# COMPACT_ATOMS: atom_id res chain seq x y z
N ALA A 1 -16.25 -2.65 -12.11
CA ALA A 1 -17.20 -3.61 -11.53
C ALA A 1 -16.55 -4.24 -10.29
N SER A 2 -17.33 -4.51 -9.25
CA SER A 2 -16.86 -5.22 -8.06
C SER A 2 -17.85 -6.31 -7.65
N VAL A 3 -17.33 -7.35 -7.03
CA VAL A 3 -18.10 -8.41 -6.39
C VAL A 3 -17.56 -8.62 -5.00
N ALA A 4 -18.43 -8.49 -4.01
CA ALA A 4 -18.11 -8.74 -2.61
C ALA A 4 -18.80 -10.01 -2.13
N TYR A 5 -18.10 -10.78 -1.32
CA TYR A 5 -18.62 -12.01 -0.73
C TYR A 5 -18.29 -12.05 0.77
N GLN A 6 -19.32 -12.32 1.57
CA GLN A 6 -19.19 -12.47 3.02
C GLN A 6 -19.75 -13.83 3.43
N LYS A 7 -19.00 -14.57 4.24
CA LYS A 7 -19.42 -15.86 4.79
C LYS A 7 -18.97 -16.01 6.23
N TYR A 8 -19.89 -16.46 7.07
CA TYR A 8 -19.55 -17.06 8.36
C TYR A 8 -19.25 -18.55 8.15
N ILE A 9 -18.00 -18.92 8.30
CA ILE A 9 -17.55 -20.33 8.13
C ILE A 9 -18.03 -21.15 9.31
N CYS A 10 -18.01 -20.54 10.51
CA CYS A 10 -18.64 -21.04 11.73
C CYS A 10 -18.92 -19.84 12.66
N GLN A 11 -19.51 -20.08 13.83
CA GLN A 11 -19.86 -19.03 14.80
C GLN A 11 -18.67 -18.15 15.23
N ARG A 12 -17.44 -18.63 15.04
CA ARG A 12 -16.19 -17.97 15.49
C ARG A 12 -15.31 -17.47 14.36
N LEU A 13 -15.62 -17.81 13.11
CA LEU A 13 -14.78 -17.53 11.97
C LEU A 13 -15.61 -16.90 10.85
N SER A 14 -15.27 -15.68 10.49
CA SER A 14 -15.87 -14.98 9.35
C SER A 14 -14.84 -14.63 8.30
N LEU A 15 -15.24 -14.74 7.04
CA LEU A 15 -14.45 -14.37 5.87
C LEU A 15 -15.20 -13.31 5.06
N ASN A 16 -14.53 -12.20 4.78
CA ASN A 16 -14.98 -11.18 3.84
C ASN A 16 -13.96 -11.11 2.71
N THR A 17 -14.44 -11.15 1.48
CA THR A 17 -13.59 -11.01 0.29
C THR A 17 -14.26 -10.08 -0.71
N GLU A 18 -13.45 -9.34 -1.43
CA GLU A 18 -13.90 -8.50 -2.52
C GLU A 18 -12.92 -8.62 -3.68
N ILE A 19 -13.44 -8.75 -4.87
CA ILE A 19 -12.71 -8.61 -6.13
C ILE A 19 -13.30 -7.46 -6.92
N SER A 20 -12.47 -6.57 -7.38
CA SER A 20 -12.87 -5.47 -8.25
C SER A 20 -11.98 -5.38 -9.48
N GLY A 21 -12.56 -4.98 -10.58
CA GLY A 21 -11.85 -4.72 -11.83
C GLY A 21 -12.25 -3.36 -12.39
N TYR A 22 -11.29 -2.66 -12.98
CA TYR A 22 -11.52 -1.36 -13.58
C TYR A 22 -10.83 -1.24 -14.94
N LEU A 23 -11.42 -0.40 -15.78
CA LEU A 23 -10.86 0.07 -17.03
C LEU A 23 -11.16 1.56 -17.13
N MET A 24 -10.13 2.38 -17.26
CA MET A 24 -10.23 3.83 -17.37
C MET A 24 -9.48 4.32 -18.61
N TYR A 25 -10.06 5.31 -19.28
CA TYR A 25 -9.40 6.11 -20.28
C TYR A 25 -9.26 7.52 -19.75
N ILE A 26 -8.04 8.01 -19.71
CA ILE A 26 -7.70 9.29 -19.07
C ILE A 26 -7.05 10.15 -20.15
N ASP A 27 -7.65 11.30 -20.38
CA ASP A 27 -7.09 12.32 -21.25
C ASP A 27 -6.35 13.37 -20.41
N ASN A 28 -5.26 13.92 -20.95
CA ASN A 28 -4.48 14.98 -20.30
C ASN A 28 -3.89 14.59 -18.93
N TRP A 29 -3.39 13.37 -18.80
CA TRP A 29 -2.67 12.94 -17.60
C TRP A 29 -1.39 13.77 -17.42
N ILE A 30 -1.23 14.39 -16.27
CA ILE A 30 -0.05 15.19 -15.94
C ILE A 30 0.94 14.31 -15.16
N LEU A 31 2.17 14.22 -15.64
CA LEU A 31 3.29 13.59 -14.97
C LEU A 31 4.41 14.60 -14.73
N TRP A 32 5.06 14.46 -13.58
CA TRP A 32 6.34 15.13 -13.36
C TRP A 32 7.44 14.29 -13.98
N LEU A 33 8.13 14.83 -14.95
CA LEU A 33 9.21 14.15 -15.68
C LEU A 33 10.44 15.04 -15.72
N PRO A 34 11.65 14.45 -15.80
CA PRO A 34 12.84 15.21 -16.07
C PRO A 34 12.68 16.04 -17.34
N LYS A 35 13.13 17.28 -17.30
CA LYS A 35 13.14 18.15 -18.47
C LYS A 35 14.16 17.63 -19.47
N ASP A 36 13.81 17.63 -20.75
CA ASP A 36 14.71 17.22 -21.83
C ASP A 36 16.08 17.93 -21.72
N GLY A 37 17.14 17.12 -21.69
CA GLY A 37 18.52 17.59 -21.54
C GLY A 37 18.94 17.93 -20.10
N ASN A 38 18.06 17.86 -19.11
CA ASN A 38 18.43 18.09 -17.70
C ASN A 38 17.66 17.17 -16.73
N GLN A 39 18.28 16.07 -16.32
CA GLN A 39 17.70 15.09 -15.41
C GLN A 39 17.43 15.60 -13.99
N TRP A 40 17.98 16.76 -13.61
CA TRP A 40 17.83 17.36 -12.27
C TRP A 40 16.63 18.30 -12.17
N VAL A 41 16.08 18.74 -13.31
CA VAL A 41 14.93 19.64 -13.35
C VAL A 41 13.68 18.87 -13.75
N TRP A 42 12.78 18.68 -12.81
CA TRP A 42 11.50 18.02 -13.01
C TRP A 42 10.43 19.05 -13.39
N THR A 43 9.70 18.78 -14.45
CA THR A 43 8.61 19.63 -14.92
C THR A 43 7.33 18.85 -15.08
N PRO A 44 6.15 19.45 -14.79
CA PRO A 44 4.87 18.82 -15.08
C PRO A 44 4.69 18.78 -16.62
N GLN A 45 4.53 17.59 -17.15
CA GLN A 45 4.28 17.35 -18.56
C GLN A 45 2.92 16.71 -18.74
N ASN A 46 2.16 17.17 -19.73
CA ASN A 46 0.87 16.61 -20.06
C ASN A 46 1.06 15.38 -20.97
N HIS A 47 0.92 14.18 -20.37
CA HIS A 47 0.89 12.92 -21.10
C HIS A 47 -0.54 12.63 -21.56
N ARG A 48 -0.76 12.76 -22.83
CA ARG A 48 -2.05 12.95 -23.50
C ARG A 48 -3.12 11.91 -23.19
N ASN A 49 -2.90 10.63 -23.42
CA ASN A 49 -3.95 9.63 -23.31
C ASN A 49 -3.37 8.38 -22.63
N VAL A 50 -3.90 8.05 -21.48
CA VAL A 50 -3.53 6.85 -20.72
C VAL A 50 -4.72 5.92 -20.63
N ARG A 51 -4.51 4.64 -20.93
CA ARG A 51 -5.42 3.57 -20.55
C ARG A 51 -4.90 2.92 -19.29
N SER A 52 -5.71 2.92 -18.26
CA SER A 52 -5.43 2.23 -17.00
C SER A 52 -6.44 1.11 -16.79
N GLU A 53 -5.95 -0.09 -16.56
CA GLU A 53 -6.74 -1.27 -16.24
C GLU A 53 -6.12 -2.01 -15.07
N GLY A 54 -6.95 -2.66 -14.28
CA GLY A 54 -6.46 -3.39 -13.13
C GLY A 54 -7.49 -4.27 -12.46
N VAL A 55 -6.96 -5.13 -11.59
CA VAL A 55 -7.73 -6.01 -10.71
C VAL A 55 -7.25 -5.80 -9.29
N GLU A 56 -8.20 -5.66 -8.38
CA GLU A 56 -7.95 -5.54 -6.95
C GLU A 56 -8.64 -6.67 -6.20
N LEU A 57 -7.91 -7.28 -5.28
CA LEU A 57 -8.39 -8.32 -4.40
C LEU A 57 -8.27 -7.82 -2.97
N TYR A 58 -9.33 -7.97 -2.19
CA TYR A 58 -9.33 -7.74 -0.75
C TYR A 58 -9.81 -8.99 -0.03
N GLY A 59 -9.18 -9.29 1.08
CA GLY A 59 -9.59 -10.38 1.97
C GLY A 59 -9.45 -10.00 3.43
N LYS A 60 -10.41 -10.39 4.26
CA LYS A 60 -10.35 -10.28 5.72
C LYS A 60 -10.91 -11.51 6.37
N LEU A 61 -10.09 -12.16 7.18
CA LEU A 61 -10.45 -13.27 8.05
C LEU A 61 -10.49 -12.77 9.49
N THR A 62 -11.59 -13.01 10.18
CA THR A 62 -11.75 -12.68 11.59
C THR A 62 -12.05 -13.96 12.36
N TYR A 63 -11.25 -14.24 13.39
CA TYR A 63 -11.46 -15.35 14.31
C TYR A 63 -11.64 -14.79 15.73
N GLU A 64 -12.74 -15.20 16.37
CA GLU A 64 -13.09 -14.75 17.72
C GLU A 64 -13.43 -15.95 18.59
N ILE A 65 -12.71 -16.09 19.70
CA ILE A 65 -12.98 -17.12 20.71
C ILE A 65 -12.76 -16.57 22.12
N ARG A 66 -13.80 -16.48 22.92
CA ARG A 66 -13.77 -15.88 24.27
C ARG A 66 -13.14 -14.46 24.19
N ASP A 67 -12.02 -14.27 24.88
CA ASP A 67 -11.31 -12.97 24.97
C ASP A 67 -10.30 -12.77 23.84
N LEU A 68 -10.10 -13.75 22.96
CA LEU A 68 -9.14 -13.68 21.85
C LEU A 68 -9.86 -13.29 20.56
N LYS A 69 -9.36 -12.21 19.94
CA LYS A 69 -9.76 -11.79 18.61
C LYS A 69 -8.53 -11.69 17.71
N VAL A 70 -8.55 -12.42 16.60
CA VAL A 70 -7.49 -12.39 15.59
C VAL A 70 -8.09 -11.93 14.26
N ASN A 71 -7.44 -10.96 13.63
CA ASN A 71 -7.79 -10.49 12.30
C ASN A 71 -6.59 -10.63 11.38
N VAL A 72 -6.81 -11.21 10.22
CA VAL A 72 -5.85 -11.21 9.12
C VAL A 72 -6.54 -10.55 7.93
N SER A 73 -5.98 -9.49 7.41
CA SER A 73 -6.52 -8.82 6.23
C SER A 73 -5.41 -8.52 5.23
N GLY A 74 -5.76 -8.46 3.98
CA GLY A 74 -4.82 -8.11 2.94
C GLY A 74 -5.53 -7.58 1.70
N ASN A 75 -4.77 -6.84 0.93
CA ASN A 75 -5.17 -6.40 -0.39
C ASN A 75 -4.02 -6.65 -1.37
N TYR A 76 -4.39 -7.04 -2.57
CA TYR A 76 -3.51 -7.17 -3.71
C TYR A 76 -4.07 -6.32 -4.85
N SER A 77 -3.22 -5.59 -5.53
CA SER A 77 -3.60 -4.81 -6.70
C SER A 77 -2.61 -5.09 -7.83
N TRP A 78 -3.14 -5.52 -8.95
CA TRP A 78 -2.45 -5.53 -10.22
C TRP A 78 -3.00 -4.41 -11.10
N SER A 79 -2.11 -3.62 -11.70
CA SER A 79 -2.50 -2.51 -12.55
C SER A 79 -1.57 -2.36 -13.74
N GLN A 80 -2.15 -1.97 -14.87
CA GLN A 80 -1.44 -1.64 -16.07
C GLN A 80 -1.96 -0.31 -16.62
N SER A 81 -1.08 0.70 -16.62
CA SER A 81 -1.40 2.05 -17.08
C SER A 81 -0.46 2.43 -18.20
N ARG A 82 -0.96 2.46 -19.43
CA ARG A 82 -0.15 2.63 -20.64
C ARG A 82 -0.52 3.87 -21.41
N THR A 83 0.49 4.54 -21.97
CA THR A 83 0.30 5.63 -22.93
C THR A 83 -0.28 5.10 -24.23
N ARG A 84 -1.36 5.69 -24.74
CA ARG A 84 -2.07 5.21 -25.94
C ARG A 84 -1.90 6.06 -27.16
N LYS A 85 -1.27 7.22 -27.05
CA LYS A 85 -1.11 8.14 -28.19
C LYS A 85 0.35 8.54 -28.30
N LYS A 86 0.92 8.34 -29.49
CA LYS A 86 2.26 8.84 -29.82
C LYS A 86 2.27 10.37 -29.80
N GLN A 87 3.33 10.96 -29.32
CA GLN A 87 3.59 12.41 -29.42
C GLN A 87 4.28 12.75 -30.74
N HIS A 88 5.15 11.86 -31.22
CA HIS A 88 5.87 11.92 -32.48
C HIS A 88 6.12 10.50 -33.01
N GLU A 89 6.67 10.34 -34.21
CA GLU A 89 6.84 9.01 -34.82
C GLU A 89 7.72 8.07 -33.99
N ASP A 90 8.80 8.59 -33.38
CA ASP A 90 9.76 7.84 -32.58
C ASP A 90 9.49 7.91 -31.08
N ASP A 91 8.23 8.10 -30.66
CA ASP A 91 7.84 8.18 -29.26
C ASP A 91 8.06 6.86 -28.53
N GLY A 92 9.18 6.76 -27.81
CA GLY A 92 9.56 5.60 -27.01
C GLY A 92 8.60 5.28 -25.85
N SER A 93 7.67 6.16 -25.51
CA SER A 93 6.69 5.98 -24.43
C SER A 93 5.42 5.24 -24.87
N TYR A 94 5.19 5.11 -26.18
CA TYR A 94 3.97 4.52 -26.72
C TYR A 94 3.75 3.07 -26.24
N MET A 95 2.56 2.78 -25.73
CA MET A 95 2.16 1.48 -25.18
C MET A 95 2.97 1.00 -23.98
N LYS A 96 3.82 1.84 -23.39
CA LYS A 96 4.60 1.53 -22.19
C LYS A 96 3.89 2.00 -20.92
N GLN A 97 4.20 1.31 -19.81
CA GLN A 97 3.72 1.66 -18.49
C GLN A 97 4.18 3.06 -18.10
N ILE A 98 3.29 3.87 -17.54
CA ILE A 98 3.64 5.20 -17.06
C ILE A 98 4.58 5.11 -15.84
N PRO A 99 5.49 6.07 -15.67
CA PRO A 99 6.42 6.09 -14.55
C PRO A 99 5.74 6.07 -13.18
N TYR A 100 6.43 5.50 -12.20
CA TYR A 100 6.05 5.39 -10.79
C TYR A 100 4.78 4.60 -10.48
N VAL A 101 4.15 3.97 -11.45
CA VAL A 101 3.02 3.06 -11.25
C VAL A 101 3.53 1.62 -11.25
N PRO A 102 3.50 0.90 -10.13
CA PRO A 102 3.91 -0.50 -10.08
C PRO A 102 2.86 -1.39 -10.77
N HIS A 103 3.32 -2.47 -11.44
CA HIS A 103 2.39 -3.46 -11.98
C HIS A 103 1.60 -4.19 -10.89
N PHE A 104 2.22 -4.39 -9.74
CA PHE A 104 1.57 -5.01 -8.59
C PHE A 104 2.08 -4.43 -7.27
N LYS A 105 1.17 -4.37 -6.33
CA LYS A 105 1.42 -4.02 -4.93
C LYS A 105 0.51 -4.85 -4.04
N TRP A 106 0.95 -5.12 -2.82
CA TRP A 106 0.10 -5.80 -1.85
C TRP A 106 0.43 -5.35 -0.43
N ASN A 107 -0.56 -5.54 0.42
CA ASN A 107 -0.44 -5.28 1.84
C ASN A 107 -1.09 -6.43 2.61
N ILE A 108 -0.44 -6.88 3.68
CA ILE A 108 -1.00 -7.85 4.62
C ILE A 108 -0.89 -7.25 6.02
N ARG A 109 -1.96 -7.37 6.78
CA ARG A 109 -2.00 -7.00 8.18
C ARG A 109 -2.55 -8.15 9.01
N MET A 110 -1.80 -8.51 10.05
CA MET A 110 -2.23 -9.44 11.10
C MET A 110 -2.38 -8.65 12.39
N ALA A 111 -3.48 -8.85 13.10
CA ALA A 111 -3.72 -8.21 14.38
C ALA A 111 -4.34 -9.22 15.35
N ALA A 112 -3.94 -9.18 16.60
CA ALA A 112 -4.48 -9.98 17.69
C ALA A 112 -4.75 -9.08 18.90
N ASP A 113 -5.87 -9.34 19.56
CA ASP A 113 -6.26 -8.73 20.83
C ASP A 113 -6.62 -9.85 21.81
N TYR A 114 -6.04 -9.81 23.00
CA TYR A 114 -6.32 -10.77 24.06
C TYR A 114 -6.26 -10.09 25.43
N ARG A 115 -7.40 -9.93 26.11
CA ARG A 115 -7.49 -9.37 27.47
C ARG A 115 -6.77 -8.04 27.64
N GLY A 116 -6.89 -7.15 26.62
CA GLY A 116 -6.26 -5.84 26.61
C GLY A 116 -4.85 -5.81 26.04
N VAL A 117 -4.13 -6.94 25.94
CA VAL A 117 -2.89 -7.02 25.16
C VAL A 117 -3.26 -6.99 23.68
N PHE A 118 -2.67 -6.10 22.92
CA PHE A 118 -2.87 -6.07 21.47
C PHE A 118 -1.54 -6.04 20.72
N PHE A 119 -1.59 -6.66 19.55
CA PHE A 119 -0.46 -6.76 18.64
C PHE A 119 -0.94 -6.56 17.21
N SER A 120 -0.19 -5.86 16.39
CA SER A 120 -0.44 -5.75 14.96
C SER A 120 0.88 -5.74 14.21
N TRP A 121 0.98 -6.60 13.20
CA TRP A 121 2.06 -6.61 12.23
C TRP A 121 1.49 -6.33 10.86
N GLN A 122 2.16 -5.45 10.11
CA GLN A 122 1.78 -5.08 8.76
C GLN A 122 2.99 -5.17 7.85
N VAL A 123 2.81 -5.74 6.68
CA VAL A 123 3.79 -5.70 5.60
C VAL A 123 3.17 -5.08 4.36
N THR A 124 3.91 -4.16 3.75
CA THR A 124 3.55 -3.54 2.47
C THR A 124 4.64 -3.85 1.47
N TYR A 125 4.27 -4.40 0.33
CA TYR A 125 5.16 -4.64 -0.78
C TYR A 125 4.77 -3.75 -1.96
N ILE A 126 5.77 -3.12 -2.55
CA ILE A 126 5.65 -2.33 -3.78
C ILE A 126 6.56 -2.97 -4.82
N GLY A 127 5.98 -3.35 -5.95
CA GLY A 127 6.72 -3.92 -7.08
C GLY A 127 7.61 -2.90 -7.78
N ARG A 128 8.44 -3.38 -8.68
CA ARG A 128 9.30 -2.56 -9.54
C ARG A 128 8.49 -1.47 -10.24
N ARG A 129 9.02 -0.25 -10.29
CA ARG A 129 8.40 0.89 -10.94
C ARG A 129 9.38 1.51 -11.91
N PHE A 130 8.96 1.73 -13.14
CA PHE A 130 9.75 2.50 -14.08
C PHE A 130 9.78 3.96 -13.66
N ILE A 131 10.89 4.62 -13.87
CA ILE A 131 11.08 6.05 -13.57
C ILE A 131 11.11 6.89 -14.83
N THR A 132 11.36 6.27 -15.99
CA THR A 132 11.36 6.90 -17.29
C THR A 132 10.21 6.37 -18.16
N THR A 133 9.79 7.17 -19.13
CA THR A 133 8.69 6.83 -20.03
C THR A 133 9.06 5.76 -21.04
N ASP A 134 10.33 5.59 -21.36
CA ASP A 134 10.90 4.55 -22.23
C ASP A 134 11.16 3.23 -21.51
N GLN A 135 10.97 3.20 -20.17
CA GLN A 135 11.19 2.05 -19.30
C GLN A 135 12.66 1.56 -19.22
N GLU A 136 13.61 2.38 -19.57
CA GLU A 136 15.04 2.01 -19.45
C GLU A 136 15.49 1.96 -17.99
N TYR A 137 14.96 2.86 -17.15
CA TYR A 137 15.33 2.94 -15.74
C TYR A 137 14.14 2.60 -14.85
N ALA A 138 14.43 1.97 -13.72
CA ALA A 138 13.42 1.57 -12.75
C ALA A 138 13.98 1.59 -11.33
N THR A 139 13.09 1.76 -10.34
CA THR A 139 13.39 1.52 -8.92
C THR A 139 13.17 0.06 -8.58
N ASP A 140 14.01 -0.48 -7.69
CA ASP A 140 13.84 -1.84 -7.18
C ASP A 140 12.56 -1.99 -6.37
N PRO A 141 11.99 -3.20 -6.36
CA PRO A 141 10.89 -3.52 -5.48
C PRO A 141 11.35 -3.52 -4.02
N TYR A 142 10.42 -3.23 -3.10
CA TYR A 142 10.73 -3.27 -1.67
C TYR A 142 9.56 -3.76 -0.83
N SER A 143 9.87 -4.21 0.38
CA SER A 143 8.88 -4.50 1.42
C SER A 143 9.21 -3.75 2.70
N VAL A 144 8.17 -3.18 3.32
CA VAL A 144 8.27 -2.47 4.60
C VAL A 144 7.40 -3.17 5.62
N HIS A 145 7.99 -3.49 6.78
CA HIS A 145 7.34 -4.19 7.88
C HIS A 145 7.16 -3.22 9.05
N ASN A 146 5.93 -3.10 9.55
CA ASN A 146 5.61 -2.28 10.71
C ASN A 146 5.01 -3.15 11.81
N LEU A 147 5.34 -2.81 13.04
CA LEU A 147 4.89 -3.49 14.23
C LEU A 147 4.24 -2.51 15.19
N LEU A 148 3.14 -2.91 15.82
CA LEU A 148 2.52 -2.20 16.93
C LEU A 148 2.18 -3.23 18.01
N ALA A 149 2.55 -2.93 19.26
CA ALA A 149 2.16 -3.72 20.41
C ALA A 149 1.84 -2.81 21.59
N GLY A 150 0.88 -3.20 22.40
CA GLY A 150 0.50 -2.41 23.56
C GLY A 150 -0.44 -3.17 24.49
N TYR A 151 -0.80 -2.50 25.55
CA TYR A 151 -1.71 -3.03 26.56
C TYR A 151 -2.72 -1.96 26.97
N ARG A 152 -4.01 -2.27 26.91
CA ARG A 152 -5.10 -1.39 27.37
C ARG A 152 -5.52 -1.79 28.78
N TYR A 153 -5.14 -0.99 29.74
CA TYR A 153 -5.59 -1.13 31.12
C TYR A 153 -6.86 -0.30 31.34
N LYS A 154 -7.93 -0.94 31.79
CA LYS A 154 -9.19 -0.29 32.12
C LYS A 154 -9.33 -0.16 33.63
N PHE A 155 -9.52 1.05 34.12
CA PHE A 155 -9.79 1.33 35.53
C PHE A 155 -11.28 1.14 35.85
N HIS A 156 -11.56 0.96 37.13
CA HIS A 156 -12.94 0.77 37.62
C HIS A 156 -13.86 1.99 37.38
N ASN A 157 -13.30 3.18 37.30
CA ASN A 157 -14.01 4.44 37.08
C ASN A 157 -14.36 4.70 35.59
N GLY A 158 -14.06 3.74 34.71
CA GLY A 158 -14.34 3.86 33.26
C GLY A 158 -13.21 4.47 32.45
N THR A 159 -12.15 5.00 33.09
CA THR A 159 -10.98 5.52 32.38
C THR A 159 -10.09 4.38 31.86
N SER A 160 -9.26 4.64 30.88
CA SER A 160 -8.28 3.67 30.38
C SER A 160 -6.90 4.29 30.17
N LEU A 161 -5.87 3.45 30.36
CA LEU A 161 -4.47 3.78 30.10
C LEU A 161 -3.89 2.77 29.12
N THR A 162 -3.33 3.26 28.00
CA THR A 162 -2.82 2.40 26.94
C THR A 162 -1.38 2.77 26.58
N PRO A 163 -0.37 2.17 27.25
CA PRO A 163 1.00 2.19 26.76
C PRO A 163 1.12 1.37 25.48
N GLN A 164 1.82 1.90 24.48
CA GLN A 164 2.08 1.19 23.23
C GLN A 164 3.43 1.55 22.63
N VAL A 165 4.00 0.60 21.90
CA VAL A 165 5.23 0.76 21.14
C VAL A 165 4.91 0.47 19.67
N ARG A 166 5.34 1.36 18.79
CA ARG A 166 5.29 1.21 17.35
C ARG A 166 6.70 1.20 16.80
N VAL A 167 6.98 0.23 15.94
CA VAL A 167 8.23 0.15 15.19
C VAL A 167 7.88 0.19 13.71
N ASP A 168 8.27 1.27 13.04
CA ASP A 168 8.14 1.39 11.61
C ASP A 168 9.43 0.91 10.93
N ASN A 169 9.28 0.30 9.76
CA ASN A 169 10.37 -0.29 9.00
C ASN A 169 11.24 -1.23 9.84
N LEU A 170 10.61 -2.23 10.46
CA LEU A 170 11.22 -3.19 11.39
C LEU A 170 12.49 -3.86 10.83
N MET A 171 12.51 -4.13 9.53
CA MET A 171 13.62 -4.80 8.84
C MET A 171 14.74 -3.84 8.42
N ASP A 172 14.60 -2.54 8.72
CA ASP A 172 15.55 -1.49 8.35
C ASP A 172 15.84 -1.44 6.84
N THR A 173 14.80 -1.70 6.04
CA THR A 173 14.90 -1.71 4.58
C THR A 173 15.17 -0.30 4.06
N TYR A 174 16.25 -0.12 3.30
CA TYR A 174 16.43 1.11 2.53
C TYR A 174 15.51 1.08 1.32
N TYR A 175 14.72 2.11 1.12
CA TYR A 175 13.84 2.25 -0.03
C TYR A 175 13.58 3.71 -0.38
N GLU A 176 13.21 3.93 -1.63
CA GLU A 176 12.87 5.24 -2.16
C GLU A 176 11.43 5.22 -2.69
N SER A 177 10.61 6.18 -2.27
CA SER A 177 9.28 6.37 -2.85
C SER A 177 9.35 6.95 -4.26
N THR A 178 10.28 7.85 -4.47
CA THR A 178 10.68 8.46 -5.73
C THR A 178 12.20 8.44 -5.79
N GLN A 179 12.78 8.31 -6.96
CA GLN A 179 14.22 8.31 -7.15
C GLN A 179 14.89 9.50 -6.43
N TYR A 180 15.95 9.22 -5.69
CA TYR A 180 16.70 10.20 -4.85
C TYR A 180 15.93 10.75 -3.65
N TYR A 181 14.75 10.22 -3.32
CA TYR A 181 14.00 10.56 -2.12
C TYR A 181 13.94 9.36 -1.17
N PRO A 182 15.00 9.15 -0.35
CA PRO A 182 15.04 8.05 0.59
C PRO A 182 13.97 8.23 1.68
N MET A 183 13.34 7.14 2.02
CA MET A 183 12.35 7.09 3.09
C MET A 183 13.03 6.76 4.42
N PRO A 184 12.39 7.10 5.56
CA PRO A 184 12.97 6.83 6.87
C PRO A 184 13.31 5.35 7.06
N LEU A 185 14.48 5.10 7.62
CA LEU A 185 14.89 3.80 8.11
C LEU A 185 14.08 3.41 9.35
N ARG A 186 14.43 2.31 10.01
CA ARG A 186 13.75 1.85 11.21
C ARG A 186 13.66 2.97 12.26
N ASN A 187 12.44 3.18 12.75
CA ASN A 187 12.21 4.10 13.86
C ASN A 187 11.23 3.47 14.86
N CYS A 188 11.36 3.91 16.11
CA CYS A 188 10.55 3.43 17.21
C CYS A 188 9.84 4.62 17.86
N LEU A 189 8.56 4.46 18.11
CA LEU A 189 7.71 5.41 18.80
C LEU A 189 7.09 4.74 20.02
N PHE A 190 7.32 5.32 21.19
CA PHE A 190 6.56 4.98 22.38
C PHE A 190 5.47 6.03 22.60
N SER A 191 4.26 5.59 22.89
CA SER A 191 3.16 6.48 23.22
C SER A 191 2.34 5.95 24.39
N LEU A 192 1.77 6.89 25.14
CA LEU A 192 0.90 6.64 26.27
C LEU A 192 -0.42 7.39 26.03
N MET A 193 -1.51 6.64 25.85
CA MET A 193 -2.84 7.21 25.62
C MET A 193 -3.67 7.06 26.90
N PHE A 194 -4.29 8.14 27.31
CA PHE A 194 -5.22 8.17 28.44
C PHE A 194 -6.59 8.59 27.91
N GLU A 195 -7.62 7.78 28.22
CA GLU A 195 -9.02 8.04 27.88
C GLU A 195 -9.84 8.15 29.17
N PHE A 196 -10.70 9.15 29.25
CA PHE A 196 -11.59 9.43 30.40
C PHE A 196 -13.03 9.66 29.97
#